data_f2d7828fa99e83665008ae986be142a0
#
_entry.id   f2d7828fa99e83665008ae986be142a0
#
_cell.length_a   1.000
_cell.length_b   1.000
_cell.length_c   1.000
_cell.angle_alpha   90.00
_cell.angle_beta   90.00
_cell.angle_gamma   90.00
#
_symmetry.space_group_name_H-M   'P 1'
#
loop_
_entity.id
_entity.type
_entity.pdbx_description
1 polymer ?
#
loop_
_entity_poly.entity_id
_entity_poly.type
_entity_poly.pdbx_seq_one_letter_code
_entity_poly.pdbx_strand_id
1 'polypeptide(L)'
;MSNEKGKGLRFNEGKNRLDLVPTSLIEEVGKVLTFGAAKYGANNYQSGMSWSKVIASLKRHLSAFENGEDFDKESGLLHLSHLACNVTFLLEYYKIYPQGDDRPHRYLLQNKIGLDIDEVLADFVGALMKRFPEQIKERSIYWNDPILHECFAKVRDDENFWLSIEPTIKELPFEPHCYITSRSINKEITQKWLDMNGFPHAPLYAMAQGESKVEAAKKSGCDVFVDDCYEHFIDLNRNGIFCYLFDAPHNRRYDVGFRRIKSLSELVDFNNIQNNNIL
;
A
#
# COMPACT_ATOMS: atom_id res chain seq x y z
N MET A 1 -49.05 9.39 16.31
CA MET A 1 -47.70 9.87 16.62
C MET A 1 -47.28 10.85 15.54
N SER A 2 -47.20 12.14 15.85
CA SER A 2 -46.83 13.18 14.89
C SER A 2 -45.30 13.03 14.60
N ASN A 3 -44.96 12.63 13.39
CA ASN A 3 -43.58 12.68 12.90
C ASN A 3 -43.17 14.14 12.78
N GLU A 4 -42.53 14.69 13.81
CA GLU A 4 -41.94 16.02 13.74
C GLU A 4 -40.84 16.03 12.67
N LYS A 5 -41.03 16.79 11.61
CA LYS A 5 -40.04 17.01 10.56
C LYS A 5 -38.78 17.65 11.16
N GLY A 6 -37.61 17.11 10.80
CA GLY A 6 -36.32 17.63 11.27
C GLY A 6 -35.63 16.84 12.41
N LYS A 7 -36.25 15.78 12.96
CA LYS A 7 -35.70 14.91 14.01
C LYS A 7 -35.13 13.59 13.51
N GLY A 8 -34.87 13.47 12.22
CA GLY A 8 -34.21 12.29 11.65
C GLY A 8 -32.77 12.17 12.15
N LEU A 9 -32.43 11.03 12.77
CA LEU A 9 -31.07 10.72 13.20
C LEU A 9 -30.30 10.03 12.07
N ARG A 10 -29.06 10.48 11.80
CA ARG A 10 -28.17 9.84 10.86
C ARG A 10 -26.75 9.79 11.44
N PHE A 11 -26.21 8.60 11.58
CA PHE A 11 -24.85 8.40 12.04
C PHE A 11 -23.86 8.57 10.88
N ASN A 12 -23.04 9.63 10.92
CA ASN A 12 -22.03 9.95 9.91
C ASN A 12 -20.61 9.84 10.44
N GLU A 13 -20.43 9.36 11.67
CA GLU A 13 -19.12 9.18 12.28
C GLU A 13 -18.25 8.21 11.45
N GLY A 14 -17.02 8.59 11.17
CA GLY A 14 -16.08 7.81 10.34
C GLY A 14 -16.35 7.85 8.82
N LYS A 15 -17.38 8.56 8.34
CA LYS A 15 -17.67 8.73 6.91
C LYS A 15 -17.05 10.00 6.35
N ASN A 16 -16.60 9.93 5.11
CA ASN A 16 -16.07 11.10 4.41
C ASN A 16 -17.17 12.16 4.26
N ARG A 17 -16.79 13.42 4.53
CA ARG A 17 -17.64 14.61 4.42
C ARG A 17 -17.70 15.07 2.96
N LEU A 18 -18.43 14.31 2.11
CA LEU A 18 -18.60 14.64 0.69
C LEU A 18 -19.37 15.95 0.47
N ASP A 19 -20.12 16.39 1.47
CA ASP A 19 -20.79 17.69 1.50
C ASP A 19 -19.83 18.89 1.54
N LEU A 20 -18.56 18.68 1.88
CA LEU A 20 -17.51 19.71 1.83
C LEU A 20 -16.89 19.87 0.43
N VAL A 21 -17.15 18.95 -0.50
CA VAL A 21 -16.67 19.05 -1.88
C VAL A 21 -17.53 20.09 -2.63
N PRO A 22 -16.92 21.18 -3.15
CA PRO A 22 -17.67 22.17 -3.91
C PRO A 22 -18.35 21.55 -5.13
N THR A 23 -19.64 21.83 -5.34
CA THR A 23 -20.39 21.34 -6.51
C THR A 23 -19.75 21.80 -7.82
N SER A 24 -19.19 23.02 -7.84
CA SER A 24 -18.47 23.56 -8.99
C SER A 24 -17.31 22.67 -9.45
N LEU A 25 -16.57 22.00 -8.53
CA LEU A 25 -15.51 21.06 -8.91
C LEU A 25 -16.08 19.89 -9.72
N ILE A 26 -17.20 19.34 -9.29
CA ILE A 26 -17.87 18.22 -9.98
C ILE A 26 -18.37 18.65 -11.35
N GLU A 27 -18.98 19.84 -11.46
CA GLU A 27 -19.48 20.41 -12.70
C GLU A 27 -18.35 20.66 -13.70
N GLU A 28 -17.23 21.25 -13.24
CA GLU A 28 -16.10 21.56 -14.10
C GLU A 28 -15.41 20.27 -14.62
N VAL A 29 -15.21 19.28 -13.78
CA VAL A 29 -14.72 17.95 -14.22
C VAL A 29 -15.70 17.31 -15.20
N GLY A 30 -17.01 17.41 -14.94
CA GLY A 30 -18.06 16.89 -15.81
C GLY A 30 -18.06 17.52 -17.21
N LYS A 31 -17.79 18.83 -17.34
CA LYS A 31 -17.64 19.50 -18.65
C LYS A 31 -16.52 18.89 -19.48
N VAL A 32 -15.33 18.69 -18.89
CA VAL A 32 -14.17 18.09 -19.55
C VAL A 32 -14.45 16.65 -19.95
N LEU A 33 -15.07 15.85 -19.05
CA LEU A 33 -15.47 14.47 -19.35
C LEU A 33 -16.47 14.40 -20.49
N THR A 34 -17.43 15.35 -20.57
CA THR A 34 -18.42 15.43 -21.66
C THR A 34 -17.74 15.74 -22.99
N PHE A 35 -16.79 16.70 -23.02
CA PHE A 35 -15.97 17.01 -24.18
C PHE A 35 -15.15 15.79 -24.63
N GLY A 36 -14.50 15.11 -23.67
CA GLY A 36 -13.71 13.90 -23.92
C GLY A 36 -14.57 12.73 -24.44
N ALA A 37 -15.79 12.57 -23.89
CA ALA A 37 -16.72 11.53 -24.32
C ALA A 37 -17.17 11.70 -25.79
N ALA A 38 -17.36 12.95 -26.25
CA ALA A 38 -17.66 13.22 -27.65
C ALA A 38 -16.50 12.89 -28.59
N LYS A 39 -15.24 13.03 -28.12
CA LYS A 39 -14.04 12.80 -28.92
C LYS A 39 -13.55 11.36 -28.92
N TYR A 40 -13.64 10.66 -27.78
CA TYR A 40 -13.01 9.37 -27.53
C TYR A 40 -13.96 8.26 -27.09
N GLY A 41 -15.23 8.58 -26.89
CA GLY A 41 -16.22 7.68 -26.29
C GLY A 41 -16.33 7.86 -24.76
N ALA A 42 -17.52 7.58 -24.23
CA ALA A 42 -17.77 7.66 -22.79
C ALA A 42 -16.89 6.70 -22.01
N ASN A 43 -16.34 7.17 -20.89
CA ASN A 43 -15.48 6.39 -20.00
C ASN A 43 -14.18 5.83 -20.66
N ASN A 44 -13.73 6.40 -21.79
CA ASN A 44 -12.52 5.94 -22.45
C ASN A 44 -11.30 5.87 -21.53
N TYR A 45 -11.17 6.76 -20.54
CA TYR A 45 -10.07 6.75 -19.57
C TYR A 45 -10.01 5.44 -18.77
N GLN A 46 -11.13 4.74 -18.58
CA GLN A 46 -11.16 3.46 -17.85
C GLN A 46 -10.42 2.33 -18.59
N SER A 47 -10.18 2.48 -19.90
CA SER A 47 -9.34 1.55 -20.66
C SER A 47 -7.86 1.63 -20.25
N GLY A 48 -7.48 2.62 -19.47
CA GLY A 48 -6.12 2.86 -19.00
C GLY A 48 -5.24 3.54 -20.03
N MET A 49 -4.33 4.38 -19.55
CA MET A 49 -3.23 4.96 -20.33
C MET A 49 -2.04 5.19 -19.41
N SER A 50 -0.81 5.20 -19.95
CA SER A 50 0.38 5.49 -19.15
C SER A 50 0.19 6.74 -18.32
N TRP A 51 0.55 6.67 -17.03
CA TRP A 51 0.42 7.81 -16.11
C TRP A 51 1.23 9.03 -16.59
N SER A 52 2.39 8.79 -17.23
CA SER A 52 3.19 9.86 -17.84
C SER A 52 2.42 10.67 -18.88
N LYS A 53 1.52 10.06 -19.66
CA LYS A 53 0.66 10.75 -20.62
C LYS A 53 -0.34 11.68 -19.93
N VAL A 54 -0.95 11.20 -18.84
CA VAL A 54 -1.88 12.01 -18.02
C VAL A 54 -1.12 13.15 -17.34
N ILE A 55 0.05 12.85 -16.76
CA ILE A 55 0.91 13.85 -16.12
C ILE A 55 1.38 14.90 -17.14
N ALA A 56 1.74 14.48 -18.36
CA ALA A 56 2.12 15.42 -19.40
C ALA A 56 0.97 16.36 -19.80
N SER A 57 -0.27 15.84 -19.89
CA SER A 57 -1.46 16.66 -20.12
C SER A 57 -1.68 17.65 -18.96
N LEU A 58 -1.63 17.15 -17.72
CA LEU A 58 -1.75 17.98 -16.52
C LEU A 58 -0.73 19.14 -16.54
N LYS A 59 0.56 18.83 -16.82
CA LYS A 59 1.62 19.84 -16.86
C LYS A 59 1.39 20.87 -17.97
N ARG A 60 0.89 20.49 -19.16
CA ARG A 60 0.58 21.44 -20.23
C ARG A 60 -0.50 22.44 -19.80
N HIS A 61 -1.60 21.97 -19.20
CA HIS A 61 -2.65 22.85 -18.73
C HIS A 61 -2.20 23.73 -17.56
N LEU A 62 -1.36 23.18 -16.66
CA LEU A 62 -0.77 23.99 -15.56
C LEU A 62 0.10 25.11 -16.13
N SER A 63 1.00 24.79 -17.06
CA SER A 63 1.89 25.78 -17.67
C SER A 63 1.14 26.86 -18.44
N ALA A 64 0.08 26.51 -19.18
CA ALA A 64 -0.77 27.49 -19.87
C ALA A 64 -1.44 28.44 -18.87
N PHE A 65 -2.00 27.90 -17.78
CA PHE A 65 -2.61 28.69 -16.72
C PHE A 65 -1.58 29.62 -16.02
N GLU A 66 -0.39 29.12 -15.70
CA GLU A 66 0.69 29.92 -15.11
C GLU A 66 1.16 31.07 -16.04
N ASN A 67 1.04 30.87 -17.34
CA ASN A 67 1.33 31.91 -18.37
C ASN A 67 0.14 32.87 -18.64
N GLY A 68 -0.93 32.77 -17.87
CA GLY A 68 -2.08 33.68 -17.97
C GLY A 68 -3.15 33.26 -18.98
N GLU A 69 -3.09 32.04 -19.52
CA GLU A 69 -4.17 31.48 -20.36
C GLU A 69 -5.21 30.82 -19.48
N ASP A 70 -6.44 31.35 -19.42
CA ASP A 70 -7.50 30.77 -18.61
C ASP A 70 -8.21 29.62 -19.33
N PHE A 71 -8.36 29.70 -20.65
CA PHE A 71 -9.18 28.77 -21.43
C PHE A 71 -8.33 27.99 -22.44
N ASP A 72 -8.56 26.67 -22.48
CA ASP A 72 -7.98 25.81 -23.49
C ASP A 72 -8.58 26.10 -24.88
N LYS A 73 -7.74 26.30 -25.88
CA LYS A 73 -8.15 26.71 -27.22
C LYS A 73 -8.94 25.66 -27.99
N GLU A 74 -8.72 24.35 -27.67
CA GLU A 74 -9.40 23.25 -28.33
C GLU A 74 -10.82 23.05 -27.79
N SER A 75 -10.96 23.06 -26.47
CA SER A 75 -12.23 22.74 -25.80
C SER A 75 -13.07 23.98 -25.44
N GLY A 76 -12.42 25.15 -25.32
CA GLY A 76 -13.03 26.37 -24.77
C GLY A 76 -13.30 26.30 -23.27
N LEU A 77 -12.80 25.27 -22.57
CA LEU A 77 -12.96 25.05 -21.14
C LEU A 77 -11.76 25.58 -20.37
N LEU A 78 -11.93 25.84 -19.08
CA LEU A 78 -10.87 26.31 -18.21
C LEU A 78 -9.70 25.29 -18.17
N HIS A 79 -8.48 25.77 -18.23
CA HIS A 79 -7.29 24.93 -17.98
C HIS A 79 -7.33 24.29 -16.60
N LEU A 80 -7.86 24.97 -15.59
CA LEU A 80 -8.08 24.39 -14.23
C LEU A 80 -9.06 23.22 -14.22
N SER A 81 -10.09 23.24 -15.07
CA SER A 81 -11.02 22.11 -15.21
C SER A 81 -10.33 20.88 -15.81
N HIS A 82 -9.47 21.08 -16.80
CA HIS A 82 -8.63 20.01 -17.36
C HIS A 82 -7.61 19.48 -16.35
N LEU A 83 -7.01 20.35 -15.52
CA LEU A 83 -6.14 19.94 -14.41
C LEU A 83 -6.88 19.02 -13.44
N ALA A 84 -8.05 19.46 -12.96
CA ALA A 84 -8.87 18.68 -12.04
C ALA A 84 -9.27 17.32 -12.64
N CYS A 85 -9.63 17.29 -13.92
CA CYS A 85 -9.97 16.05 -14.64
C CYS A 85 -8.77 15.10 -14.74
N ASN A 86 -7.57 15.59 -15.07
CA ASN A 86 -6.36 14.76 -15.10
C ASN A 86 -5.98 14.22 -13.72
N VAL A 87 -6.15 15.00 -12.65
CA VAL A 87 -5.97 14.51 -11.27
C VAL A 87 -6.98 13.41 -10.94
N THR A 88 -8.24 13.58 -11.37
CA THR A 88 -9.27 12.55 -11.19
C THR A 88 -8.87 11.24 -11.87
N PHE A 89 -8.32 11.28 -13.10
CA PHE A 89 -7.83 10.08 -13.79
C PHE A 89 -6.70 9.40 -13.01
N LEU A 90 -5.74 10.16 -12.52
CA LEU A 90 -4.64 9.59 -11.73
C LEU A 90 -5.13 8.97 -10.42
N LEU A 91 -6.07 9.60 -9.71
CA LEU A 91 -6.69 9.04 -8.51
C LEU A 91 -7.44 7.74 -8.81
N GLU A 92 -8.18 7.68 -9.91
CA GLU A 92 -8.89 6.48 -10.33
C GLU A 92 -7.91 5.37 -10.72
N TYR A 93 -6.80 5.68 -11.42
CA TYR A 93 -5.79 4.73 -11.84
C TYR A 93 -5.06 4.03 -10.70
N TYR A 94 -5.02 4.62 -9.51
CA TYR A 94 -4.58 3.90 -8.32
C TYR A 94 -5.43 2.65 -8.03
N LYS A 95 -6.68 2.63 -8.47
CA LYS A 95 -7.61 1.52 -8.25
C LYS A 95 -7.73 0.60 -9.47
N ILE A 96 -7.89 1.20 -10.65
CA ILE A 96 -8.25 0.43 -11.85
C ILE A 96 -7.08 0.13 -12.79
N TYR A 97 -5.98 0.92 -12.74
CA TYR A 97 -4.87 0.78 -13.69
C TYR A 97 -3.49 1.10 -13.06
N PRO A 98 -3.11 0.43 -11.96
CA PRO A 98 -1.80 0.65 -11.31
C PRO A 98 -0.62 0.24 -12.18
N GLN A 99 -0.79 -0.73 -13.07
CA GLN A 99 0.23 -1.18 -14.02
C GLN A 99 0.61 -0.11 -15.06
N GLY A 100 -0.20 0.92 -15.24
CA GLY A 100 0.12 2.05 -16.12
C GLY A 100 1.07 3.09 -15.51
N ASP A 101 1.50 2.91 -14.27
CA ASP A 101 2.42 3.83 -13.60
C ASP A 101 3.85 3.69 -14.14
N ASP A 102 4.17 4.51 -15.12
CA ASP A 102 5.46 4.60 -15.80
C ASP A 102 6.28 5.82 -15.35
N ARG A 103 6.07 6.30 -14.12
CA ARG A 103 6.82 7.44 -13.58
C ARG A 103 8.31 7.09 -13.43
N PRO A 104 9.25 7.96 -13.85
CA PRO A 104 10.69 7.63 -13.96
C PRO A 104 11.34 7.11 -12.67
N HIS A 105 10.89 7.59 -11.50
CA HIS A 105 11.45 7.12 -10.22
C HIS A 105 11.14 5.65 -9.92
N ARG A 106 10.12 5.06 -10.55
CA ARG A 106 9.81 3.64 -10.43
C ARG A 106 10.83 2.76 -11.19
N TYR A 107 11.45 3.30 -12.24
CA TYR A 107 12.51 2.60 -13.00
C TYR A 107 13.89 2.72 -12.33
N LEU A 108 14.10 3.74 -11.48
CA LEU A 108 15.36 3.95 -10.77
C LEU A 108 15.49 3.09 -9.52
N LEU A 109 14.40 2.45 -9.08
CA LEU A 109 14.44 1.49 -8.00
C LEU A 109 15.10 0.21 -8.53
N GLN A 110 16.42 0.10 -8.37
CA GLN A 110 17.11 -1.19 -8.38
C GLN A 110 16.62 -1.95 -7.16
N ASN A 111 15.45 -2.47 -7.26
CA ASN A 111 14.68 -3.35 -6.37
C ASN A 111 15.41 -3.81 -5.08
N LYS A 112 15.83 -2.85 -4.26
CA LYS A 112 16.34 -3.13 -2.93
C LYS A 112 15.16 -3.37 -2.01
N ILE A 113 14.60 -4.59 -2.09
CA ILE A 113 13.39 -4.97 -1.38
C ILE A 113 13.76 -5.45 0.00
N GLY A 114 13.30 -4.74 1.03
CA GLY A 114 13.32 -5.18 2.42
C GLY A 114 12.02 -5.90 2.78
N LEU A 115 12.11 -6.90 3.65
CA LEU A 115 10.97 -7.70 4.08
C LEU A 115 10.81 -7.65 5.60
N ASP A 116 9.58 -7.52 6.07
CA ASP A 116 9.22 -7.94 7.42
C ASP A 116 9.24 -9.48 7.53
N ILE A 117 9.25 -9.99 8.74
CA ILE A 117 9.31 -11.44 8.98
C ILE A 117 7.95 -11.97 9.42
N ASP A 118 7.38 -11.46 10.51
CA ASP A 118 6.14 -11.99 11.06
C ASP A 118 4.94 -11.60 10.19
N GLU A 119 4.04 -12.55 9.95
CA GLU A 119 2.88 -12.45 9.03
C GLU A 119 3.22 -12.16 7.55
N VAL A 120 4.51 -11.95 7.22
CA VAL A 120 5.00 -11.89 5.84
C VAL A 120 5.70 -13.18 5.44
N LEU A 121 6.72 -13.60 6.20
CA LEU A 121 7.50 -14.82 5.98
C LEU A 121 7.17 -15.92 7.00
N ALA A 122 6.78 -15.55 8.20
CA ALA A 122 6.52 -16.44 9.33
C ALA A 122 5.05 -16.38 9.73
N ASP A 123 4.39 -17.53 9.86
CA ASP A 123 3.01 -17.64 10.34
C ASP A 123 2.94 -17.49 11.87
N PHE A 124 3.22 -16.27 12.35
CA PHE A 124 3.31 -15.97 13.77
C PHE A 124 1.98 -16.19 14.51
N VAL A 125 0.88 -15.64 13.96
CA VAL A 125 -0.45 -15.81 14.58
C VAL A 125 -0.88 -17.28 14.54
N GLY A 126 -0.58 -18.00 13.46
CA GLY A 126 -0.84 -19.46 13.39
C GLY A 126 -0.06 -20.24 14.44
N ALA A 127 1.19 -19.86 14.74
CA ALA A 127 1.97 -20.49 15.82
C ALA A 127 1.37 -20.19 17.20
N LEU A 128 0.89 -18.96 17.44
CA LEU A 128 0.17 -18.64 18.68
C LEU A 128 -1.14 -19.43 18.81
N MET A 129 -1.91 -19.60 17.73
CA MET A 129 -3.11 -20.43 17.71
C MET A 129 -2.82 -21.90 18.03
N LYS A 130 -1.74 -22.44 17.48
CA LYS A 130 -1.30 -23.82 17.79
C LYS A 130 -0.89 -23.98 19.26
N ARG A 131 -0.24 -22.96 19.81
CA ARG A 131 0.26 -22.96 21.20
C ARG A 131 -0.84 -22.72 22.22
N PHE A 132 -1.89 -21.95 21.86
CA PHE A 132 -2.98 -21.51 22.72
C PHE A 132 -4.36 -21.75 22.08
N PRO A 133 -4.72 -23.00 21.72
CA PRO A 133 -5.91 -23.29 20.92
C PRO A 133 -7.23 -22.98 21.66
N GLU A 134 -7.20 -22.98 23.00
CA GLU A 134 -8.39 -22.64 23.80
C GLU A 134 -8.64 -21.12 23.88
N GLN A 135 -7.59 -20.31 23.80
CA GLN A 135 -7.65 -18.85 23.88
C GLN A 135 -7.84 -18.22 22.51
N ILE A 136 -7.13 -18.71 21.48
CA ILE A 136 -7.14 -18.16 20.12
C ILE A 136 -7.75 -19.17 19.18
N LYS A 137 -9.06 -19.04 18.90
CA LYS A 137 -9.81 -19.97 18.05
C LYS A 137 -9.79 -19.61 16.57
N GLU A 138 -9.58 -18.33 16.26
CA GLU A 138 -9.52 -17.79 14.90
C GLU A 138 -8.54 -16.63 14.81
N ARG A 139 -8.11 -16.30 13.60
CA ARG A 139 -7.23 -15.13 13.38
C ARG A 139 -8.00 -13.86 13.67
N SER A 140 -7.47 -13.02 14.56
CA SER A 140 -8.06 -11.72 14.86
C SER A 140 -8.03 -10.79 13.64
N ILE A 141 -9.09 -10.02 13.49
CA ILE A 141 -9.17 -8.91 12.54
C ILE A 141 -8.51 -7.62 13.06
N TYR A 142 -7.92 -7.68 14.25
CA TYR A 142 -7.22 -6.56 14.90
C TYR A 142 -5.84 -7.02 15.36
N TRP A 143 -4.80 -6.25 14.98
CA TRP A 143 -3.45 -6.51 15.49
C TRP A 143 -3.36 -6.30 17.01
N ASN A 144 -4.07 -5.29 17.52
CA ASN A 144 -4.12 -4.95 18.95
C ASN A 144 -5.14 -5.79 19.76
N ASP A 145 -5.35 -7.05 19.37
CA ASP A 145 -6.22 -7.96 20.11
C ASP A 145 -5.61 -8.29 21.49
N PRO A 146 -6.30 -7.98 22.60
CA PRO A 146 -5.78 -8.20 23.95
C PRO A 146 -5.43 -9.68 24.23
N ILE A 147 -6.20 -10.63 23.69
CA ILE A 147 -5.98 -12.07 23.89
C ILE A 147 -4.68 -12.47 23.18
N LEU A 148 -4.48 -11.96 21.96
CA LEU A 148 -3.27 -12.23 21.19
C LEU A 148 -2.03 -11.69 21.91
N HIS A 149 -2.09 -10.48 22.46
CA HIS A 149 -1.02 -9.88 23.24
C HIS A 149 -0.75 -10.64 24.55
N GLU A 150 -1.79 -11.08 25.26
CA GLU A 150 -1.62 -11.88 26.48
C GLU A 150 -0.93 -13.22 26.19
N CYS A 151 -1.35 -13.91 25.13
CA CYS A 151 -0.74 -15.17 24.72
C CYS A 151 0.71 -14.97 24.26
N PHE A 152 0.99 -13.91 23.50
CA PHE A 152 2.33 -13.56 23.07
C PHE A 152 3.27 -13.28 24.27
N ALA A 153 2.82 -12.55 25.28
CA ALA A 153 3.61 -12.28 26.48
C ALA A 153 4.11 -13.55 27.19
N LYS A 154 3.41 -14.69 27.06
CA LYS A 154 3.79 -15.97 27.66
C LYS A 154 4.90 -16.71 26.89
N VAL A 155 5.11 -16.41 25.61
CA VAL A 155 6.07 -17.10 24.74
C VAL A 155 7.15 -16.15 24.17
N ARG A 156 7.09 -14.90 24.54
CA ARG A 156 7.96 -13.83 24.03
C ARG A 156 9.45 -14.18 24.13
N ASP A 157 9.85 -14.80 25.24
CA ASP A 157 11.23 -15.14 25.55
C ASP A 157 11.53 -16.66 25.33
N ASP A 158 10.59 -17.42 24.73
CA ASP A 158 10.71 -18.85 24.45
C ASP A 158 11.36 -19.07 23.07
N GLU A 159 12.66 -19.36 23.04
CA GLU A 159 13.41 -19.63 21.80
C GLU A 159 12.80 -20.77 20.97
N ASN A 160 12.29 -21.82 21.64
CA ASN A 160 11.68 -22.96 20.93
C ASN A 160 10.39 -22.55 20.24
N PHE A 161 9.60 -21.65 20.83
CA PHE A 161 8.44 -21.09 20.17
C PHE A 161 8.83 -20.38 18.88
N TRP A 162 9.80 -19.47 18.92
CA TRP A 162 10.25 -18.71 17.75
C TRP A 162 10.82 -19.60 16.65
N LEU A 163 11.57 -20.64 17.01
CA LEU A 163 12.13 -21.57 16.04
C LEU A 163 11.08 -22.54 15.46
N SER A 164 9.94 -22.73 16.13
CA SER A 164 8.85 -23.62 15.67
C SER A 164 7.86 -22.96 14.73
N ILE A 165 7.95 -21.64 14.51
CA ILE A 165 7.03 -20.93 13.63
C ILE A 165 7.20 -21.44 12.19
N GLU A 166 6.10 -21.84 11.56
CA GLU A 166 6.12 -22.30 10.18
C GLU A 166 6.28 -21.12 9.21
N PRO A 167 7.05 -21.27 8.12
CA PRO A 167 7.14 -20.25 7.09
C PRO A 167 5.83 -20.18 6.30
N THR A 168 5.43 -18.95 5.89
CA THR A 168 4.27 -18.70 5.02
C THR A 168 4.57 -19.05 3.56
N ILE A 169 5.85 -19.06 3.18
CA ILE A 169 6.36 -19.33 1.84
C ILE A 169 7.61 -20.22 1.95
N LYS A 170 7.76 -21.16 1.00
CA LYS A 170 8.90 -22.08 0.99
C LYS A 170 10.15 -21.51 0.32
N GLU A 171 9.96 -20.64 -0.66
CA GLU A 171 11.03 -20.07 -1.46
C GLU A 171 10.66 -18.64 -1.83
N LEU A 172 11.59 -17.69 -1.67
CA LEU A 172 11.39 -16.32 -2.07
C LEU A 172 11.54 -16.19 -3.60
N PRO A 173 10.68 -15.42 -4.26
CA PRO A 173 10.76 -15.21 -5.71
C PRO A 173 11.88 -14.24 -6.12
N PHE A 174 12.63 -13.68 -5.16
CA PHE A 174 13.75 -12.77 -5.36
C PHE A 174 14.71 -12.79 -4.15
N GLU A 175 15.92 -12.29 -4.35
CA GLU A 175 16.89 -12.07 -3.26
C GLU A 175 16.50 -10.80 -2.47
N PRO A 176 16.20 -10.89 -1.17
CA PRO A 176 15.86 -9.73 -0.37
C PRO A 176 17.10 -8.87 -0.10
N HIS A 177 16.92 -7.55 -0.09
CA HIS A 177 17.98 -6.62 0.26
C HIS A 177 18.29 -6.64 1.76
N CYS A 178 17.27 -6.78 2.58
CA CYS A 178 17.37 -6.89 4.04
C CYS A 178 16.09 -7.47 4.65
N TYR A 179 16.19 -7.91 5.89
CA TYR A 179 15.09 -8.23 6.77
C TYR A 179 15.03 -7.21 7.90
N ILE A 180 13.83 -6.70 8.21
CA ILE A 180 13.61 -5.77 9.32
C ILE A 180 12.43 -6.26 10.13
N THR A 181 12.65 -6.60 11.39
CA THR A 181 11.62 -7.19 12.25
C THR A 181 11.54 -6.52 13.62
N SER A 182 10.35 -6.53 14.20
CA SER A 182 10.09 -6.08 15.58
C SER A 182 10.05 -7.24 16.58
N ARG A 183 10.61 -8.40 16.23
CA ARG A 183 10.73 -9.53 17.15
C ARG A 183 11.50 -9.14 18.40
N SER A 184 10.94 -9.45 19.56
CA SER A 184 11.53 -9.17 20.86
C SER A 184 12.61 -10.17 21.27
N ILE A 185 12.74 -11.30 20.54
CA ILE A 185 13.74 -12.34 20.78
C ILE A 185 15.11 -11.90 20.25
N ASN A 186 16.16 -12.52 20.80
CA ASN A 186 17.53 -12.28 20.34
C ASN A 186 17.66 -12.46 18.81
N LYS A 187 18.38 -11.54 18.19
CA LYS A 187 18.63 -11.49 16.75
C LYS A 187 19.18 -12.82 16.20
N GLU A 188 20.05 -13.49 16.94
CA GLU A 188 20.64 -14.77 16.57
C GLU A 188 19.58 -15.88 16.42
N ILE A 189 18.53 -15.86 17.24
CA ILE A 189 17.42 -16.81 17.13
C ILE A 189 16.60 -16.53 15.86
N THR A 190 16.37 -15.25 15.53
CA THR A 190 15.70 -14.87 14.29
C THR A 190 16.52 -15.26 13.07
N GLN A 191 17.85 -15.05 13.10
CA GLN A 191 18.73 -15.48 12.02
C GLN A 191 18.72 -17.01 11.87
N LYS A 192 18.81 -17.74 12.98
CA LYS A 192 18.71 -19.21 12.97
C LYS A 192 17.40 -19.68 12.37
N TRP A 193 16.29 -19.01 12.65
CA TRP A 193 14.99 -19.32 12.05
C TRP A 193 15.01 -19.12 10.53
N LEU A 194 15.57 -18.00 10.02
CA LEU A 194 15.73 -17.74 8.59
C LEU A 194 16.57 -18.83 7.92
N ASP A 195 17.69 -19.18 8.51
CA ASP A 195 18.62 -20.20 7.98
C ASP A 195 17.98 -21.60 7.94
N MET A 196 17.25 -21.99 9.00
CA MET A 196 16.55 -23.27 9.10
C MET A 196 15.43 -23.43 8.04
N ASN A 197 14.82 -22.33 7.64
CA ASN A 197 13.75 -22.32 6.63
C ASN A 197 14.29 -22.04 5.21
N GLY A 198 15.60 -21.94 5.02
CA GLY A 198 16.23 -21.80 3.72
C GLY A 198 16.07 -20.42 3.08
N PHE A 199 15.79 -19.38 3.87
CA PHE A 199 15.70 -18.03 3.35
C PHE A 199 17.09 -17.48 2.98
N PRO A 200 17.19 -16.69 1.88
CA PRO A 200 18.45 -16.14 1.41
C PRO A 200 19.16 -15.28 2.47
N HIS A 201 20.48 -15.31 2.46
CA HIS A 201 21.28 -14.51 3.38
C HIS A 201 21.21 -13.03 3.03
N ALA A 202 20.68 -12.22 3.95
CA ALA A 202 20.62 -10.76 3.82
C ALA A 202 20.81 -10.09 5.20
N PRO A 203 21.19 -8.80 5.25
CA PRO A 203 21.29 -8.06 6.50
C PRO A 203 19.98 -8.11 7.29
N LEU A 204 20.05 -8.52 8.55
CA LEU A 204 18.94 -8.55 9.48
C LEU A 204 19.02 -7.37 10.46
N TYR A 205 17.95 -6.61 10.56
CA TYR A 205 17.74 -5.52 11.51
C TYR A 205 16.62 -5.91 12.47
N ALA A 206 16.99 -6.29 13.70
CA ALA A 206 16.05 -6.51 14.79
C ALA A 206 15.84 -5.19 15.54
N MET A 207 14.59 -4.74 15.60
CA MET A 207 14.23 -3.49 16.23
C MET A 207 14.01 -3.68 17.74
N ALA A 208 14.48 -2.75 18.55
CA ALA A 208 14.04 -2.70 19.93
C ALA A 208 12.59 -2.24 20.04
N GLN A 209 11.94 -2.59 21.15
CA GLN A 209 10.55 -2.18 21.36
C GLN A 209 10.41 -0.64 21.34
N GLY A 210 9.57 -0.13 20.45
CA GLY A 210 9.35 1.31 20.28
C GLY A 210 10.26 1.99 19.25
N GLU A 211 11.21 1.27 18.63
CA GLU A 211 11.98 1.80 17.51
C GLU A 211 11.16 1.79 16.22
N SER A 212 11.44 2.77 15.35
CA SER A 212 10.77 2.88 14.05
C SER A 212 11.48 2.05 12.99
N LYS A 213 10.73 1.22 12.26
CA LYS A 213 11.25 0.53 11.06
C LYS A 213 11.79 1.49 9.99
N VAL A 214 11.35 2.75 10.00
CA VAL A 214 11.81 3.80 9.08
C VAL A 214 13.32 4.01 9.17
N GLU A 215 13.87 4.09 10.39
CA GLU A 215 15.31 4.32 10.58
C GLU A 215 16.13 3.11 10.09
N ALA A 216 15.67 1.89 10.38
CA ALA A 216 16.33 0.69 9.89
C ALA A 216 16.26 0.58 8.36
N ALA A 217 15.13 0.92 7.76
CA ALA A 217 14.93 0.92 6.32
C ALA A 217 15.82 1.98 5.62
N LYS A 218 15.91 3.19 6.17
CA LYS A 218 16.84 4.23 5.69
C LYS A 218 18.30 3.78 5.82
N LYS A 219 18.67 3.22 6.95
CA LYS A 219 20.03 2.72 7.22
C LYS A 219 20.43 1.57 6.29
N SER A 220 19.50 0.67 5.98
CA SER A 220 19.73 -0.42 5.04
C SER A 220 19.82 0.06 3.59
N GLY A 221 19.24 1.23 3.28
CA GLY A 221 19.13 1.75 1.93
C GLY A 221 18.12 0.99 1.07
N CYS A 222 17.12 0.32 1.69
CA CYS A 222 16.05 -0.29 0.92
C CYS A 222 15.12 0.78 0.33
N ASP A 223 14.68 0.55 -0.91
CA ASP A 223 13.80 1.45 -1.64
C ASP A 223 12.34 1.03 -1.54
N VAL A 224 12.14 -0.28 -1.43
CA VAL A 224 10.84 -0.94 -1.33
C VAL A 224 10.82 -1.80 -0.07
N PHE A 225 9.72 -1.78 0.65
CA PHE A 225 9.52 -2.62 1.82
C PHE A 225 8.18 -3.38 1.74
N VAL A 226 8.09 -4.54 2.37
CA VAL A 226 6.84 -5.29 2.53
C VAL A 226 6.58 -5.50 4.00
N ASP A 227 5.42 -5.13 4.46
CA ASP A 227 4.99 -5.22 5.87
C ASP A 227 3.51 -5.56 5.94
N ASP A 228 3.07 -6.31 6.93
CA ASP A 228 1.65 -6.61 7.18
C ASP A 228 0.99 -5.60 8.12
N CYS A 229 1.80 -4.86 8.89
CA CYS A 229 1.33 -3.87 9.84
C CYS A 229 1.00 -2.55 9.13
N TYR A 230 -0.26 -2.10 9.25
CA TYR A 230 -0.74 -0.87 8.59
C TYR A 230 -0.03 0.39 9.11
N GLU A 231 0.29 0.45 10.39
CA GLU A 231 1.00 1.56 11.01
C GLU A 231 2.42 1.71 10.41
N HIS A 232 3.15 0.60 10.27
CA HIS A 232 4.46 0.59 9.60
C HIS A 232 4.35 0.97 8.12
N PHE A 233 3.33 0.44 7.42
CA PHE A 233 3.05 0.81 6.03
C PHE A 233 2.88 2.32 5.86
N ILE A 234 2.09 2.97 6.73
CA ILE A 234 1.89 4.42 6.68
C ILE A 234 3.19 5.17 6.95
N ASP A 235 3.92 4.78 8.01
CA ASP A 235 5.14 5.49 8.42
C ASP A 235 6.25 5.39 7.38
N LEU A 236 6.47 4.21 6.80
CA LEU A 236 7.45 4.00 5.74
C LEU A 236 7.13 4.85 4.52
N ASN A 237 5.86 4.82 4.05
CA ASN A 237 5.43 5.59 2.90
C ASN A 237 5.53 7.11 3.12
N ARG A 238 5.18 7.62 4.31
CA ARG A 238 5.35 9.03 4.68
C ARG A 238 6.81 9.47 4.67
N ASN A 239 7.73 8.55 4.92
CA ASN A 239 9.16 8.81 4.95
C ASN A 239 9.89 8.49 3.63
N GLY A 240 9.15 8.28 2.55
CA GLY A 240 9.70 8.12 1.20
C GLY A 240 10.17 6.70 0.87
N ILE A 241 9.90 5.70 1.72
CA ILE A 241 10.17 4.30 1.44
C ILE A 241 8.90 3.69 0.90
N PHE A 242 8.94 3.14 -0.31
CA PHE A 242 7.76 2.58 -0.95
C PHE A 242 7.36 1.25 -0.28
N CYS A 243 6.34 1.27 0.57
CA CYS A 243 5.89 0.08 1.27
C CYS A 243 4.64 -0.52 0.62
N TYR A 244 4.68 -1.84 0.41
CA TYR A 244 3.51 -2.66 0.13
C TYR A 244 2.94 -3.22 1.42
N LEU A 245 1.60 -3.24 1.52
CA LEU A 245 0.89 -3.89 2.62
C LEU A 245 0.61 -5.35 2.23
N PHE A 246 1.22 -6.30 2.94
CA PHE A 246 0.96 -7.72 2.75
C PHE A 246 -0.42 -8.07 3.32
N ASP A 247 -1.26 -8.76 2.54
CA ASP A 247 -2.65 -9.03 2.93
C ASP A 247 -2.75 -9.97 4.13
N ALA A 248 -3.25 -9.47 5.23
CA ALA A 248 -3.51 -10.23 6.44
C ALA A 248 -4.88 -9.86 7.04
N PRO A 249 -5.58 -10.76 7.76
CA PRO A 249 -6.92 -10.49 8.29
C PRO A 249 -7.04 -9.18 9.06
N HIS A 250 -6.05 -8.83 9.86
CA HIS A 250 -6.03 -7.64 10.72
C HIS A 250 -5.88 -6.32 9.95
N ASN A 251 -5.44 -6.36 8.68
CA ASN A 251 -5.24 -5.16 7.88
C ASN A 251 -6.24 -4.96 6.72
N ARG A 252 -7.13 -5.95 6.45
CA ARG A 252 -8.08 -5.90 5.31
C ARG A 252 -9.07 -4.76 5.34
N ARG A 253 -9.33 -4.19 6.52
CA ARG A 253 -10.21 -3.02 6.70
C ARG A 253 -9.66 -1.73 6.07
N TYR A 254 -8.37 -1.67 5.78
CA TYR A 254 -7.72 -0.49 5.20
C TYR A 254 -7.68 -0.59 3.69
N ASP A 255 -8.27 0.39 2.99
CA ASP A 255 -8.15 0.49 1.53
C ASP A 255 -6.83 1.19 1.18
N VAL A 256 -5.88 0.42 0.66
CA VAL A 256 -4.56 0.92 0.22
C VAL A 256 -4.36 0.78 -1.30
N GLY A 257 -5.44 0.46 -2.01
CA GLY A 257 -5.43 0.27 -3.46
C GLY A 257 -4.40 -0.77 -3.92
N PHE A 258 -3.65 -0.45 -4.97
CA PHE A 258 -2.64 -1.34 -5.57
C PHE A 258 -1.42 -1.61 -4.66
N ARG A 259 -1.29 -0.95 -3.54
CA ARG A 259 -0.22 -1.21 -2.57
C ARG A 259 -0.48 -2.42 -1.69
N ARG A 260 -1.62 -3.09 -1.84
CA ARG A 260 -1.89 -4.37 -1.22
C ARG A 260 -1.41 -5.49 -2.13
N ILE A 261 -0.59 -6.40 -1.59
CA ILE A 261 -0.18 -7.62 -2.25
C ILE A 261 -0.59 -8.83 -1.41
N LYS A 262 -0.91 -9.92 -2.07
CA LYS A 262 -1.29 -11.20 -1.43
C LYS A 262 -0.18 -12.25 -1.53
N SER A 263 0.81 -11.99 -2.37
CA SER A 263 1.96 -12.84 -2.60
C SER A 263 3.18 -11.99 -2.95
N LEU A 264 4.35 -12.43 -2.50
CA LEU A 264 5.62 -11.80 -2.88
C LEU A 264 5.94 -11.97 -4.37
N SER A 265 5.34 -12.97 -5.04
CA SER A 265 5.47 -13.16 -6.48
C SER A 265 4.91 -12.00 -7.29
N GLU A 266 3.91 -11.27 -6.77
CA GLU A 266 3.37 -10.08 -7.43
C GLU A 266 4.43 -9.01 -7.67
N LEU A 267 5.45 -8.93 -6.80
CA LEU A 267 6.57 -7.97 -6.96
C LEU A 267 7.48 -8.33 -8.15
N VAL A 268 7.58 -9.60 -8.50
CA VAL A 268 8.39 -10.09 -9.65
C VAL A 268 7.61 -9.92 -10.94
N ASP A 269 6.32 -10.20 -10.93
CA ASP A 269 5.45 -10.09 -12.11
C ASP A 269 5.37 -8.62 -12.58
N PHE A 270 5.33 -7.66 -11.67
CA PHE A 270 5.43 -6.24 -11.99
C PHE A 270 6.75 -5.89 -12.70
N ASN A 271 7.85 -6.54 -12.37
CA ASN A 271 9.15 -6.34 -13.02
C ASN A 271 9.24 -7.02 -14.40
N ASN A 272 8.65 -8.20 -14.56
CA ASN A 272 8.68 -8.97 -15.82
C ASN A 272 7.81 -8.35 -16.91
N ILE A 273 6.67 -7.73 -16.56
CA ILE A 273 5.81 -7.01 -17.52
C ILE A 273 6.57 -5.82 -18.14
N GLN A 274 7.50 -5.21 -17.39
CA GLN A 274 8.28 -4.06 -17.87
C GLN A 274 9.46 -4.48 -18.78
N ASN A 275 10.10 -5.60 -18.49
CA ASN A 275 11.23 -6.09 -19.30
C ASN A 275 10.80 -6.65 -20.66
N ASN A 276 9.56 -7.09 -20.84
CA ASN A 276 9.03 -7.60 -22.10
C ASN A 276 8.47 -6.51 -23.05
N ASN A 277 8.39 -5.25 -22.60
CA ASN A 277 7.93 -4.12 -23.43
C ASN A 277 9.07 -3.20 -23.92
N ILE A 278 10.33 -3.64 -23.82
CA ILE A 278 11.52 -2.94 -24.35
C ILE A 278 12.14 -3.76 -25.49
N LEU A 279 11.31 -4.25 -26.41
CA LEU A 279 11.75 -4.74 -27.74
C LEU A 279 10.94 -4.08 -28.83
#